data_ad0bcf182e8b90b5a256d17267205569
#
_entry.id   ad0bcf182e8b90b5a256d17267205569
#
_cell.length_a   1.000
_cell.length_b   1.000
_cell.length_c   1.000
_cell.angle_alpha   90.00
_cell.angle_beta   90.00
_cell.angle_gamma   90.00
#
_symmetry.space_group_name_H-M   'P 1'
#
loop_
_entity.id
_entity.type
_entity.pdbx_description
1 polymer ?
#
loop_
_entity_poly.entity_id
_entity_poly.type
_entity_poly.pdbx_seq_one_letter_code
_entity_poly.pdbx_strand_id
1 'polypeptide(L)'
;RQTDRQTDRQFSWGGAAVAAFFICNLVTAYFYYNPAISIENKTLSTDYKRKASSYWTQAREGYANIEFDCGGFNNNKVPDTIDILCMGSSHTEAVQLEQKANYVSRLYDHLNVTTYNIGCSGHTFLHCYNNFSNAVNEFKPQRFVVFETKDIPDNLADFQKVEEGTFIRTTGKKWFDGNPILSELRKIAILRLLRVQGLTVLDNNKVRAEQKQKQGIDDAVYFQVYSKCLKNMTQVLDDQKQTKLIIFYHPHLKILTDGSVVAQADERLLNIFKKACASNKVIFLDMTERFIKEYNEKHILPYGFLNTAVGAGHLNENGHRMIAEELGKIIFAGSEVKEK
;
A
#
# COMPACT_ATOMS: atom_id res chain seq x y z
N ARG A 1 13.51 62.85 -3.94
CA ARG A 1 13.41 62.20 -5.28
C ARG A 1 14.14 60.83 -5.35
N GLN A 2 15.24 60.62 -4.59
CA GLN A 2 15.95 59.34 -4.57
C GLN A 2 15.27 58.30 -3.67
N THR A 3 14.69 58.70 -2.55
CA THR A 3 13.90 57.86 -1.65
C THR A 3 12.62 57.35 -2.28
N ASP A 4 11.91 58.17 -3.08
CA ASP A 4 10.68 57.76 -3.75
C ASP A 4 10.94 56.64 -4.78
N ARG A 5 12.02 56.73 -5.58
CA ARG A 5 12.38 55.69 -6.55
C ARG A 5 12.81 54.35 -5.88
N GLN A 6 13.36 54.39 -4.67
CA GLN A 6 13.72 53.19 -3.93
C GLN A 6 12.47 52.50 -3.37
N THR A 7 11.51 53.28 -2.89
CA THR A 7 10.24 52.77 -2.36
C THR A 7 9.40 52.17 -3.50
N ASP A 8 9.30 52.86 -4.65
CA ASP A 8 8.58 52.31 -5.83
C ASP A 8 9.20 51.02 -6.35
N ARG A 9 10.52 50.87 -6.34
CA ARG A 9 11.20 49.62 -6.72
C ARG A 9 10.89 48.51 -5.71
N GLN A 10 10.89 48.80 -4.41
CA GLN A 10 10.57 47.77 -3.39
C GLN A 10 9.12 47.32 -3.49
N PHE A 11 8.17 48.23 -3.74
CA PHE A 11 6.78 47.89 -3.98
C PHE A 11 6.61 47.06 -5.26
N SER A 12 7.32 47.37 -6.33
CA SER A 12 7.25 46.57 -7.58
C SER A 12 7.82 45.16 -7.44
N TRP A 13 8.94 45.01 -6.69
CA TRP A 13 9.50 43.68 -6.40
C TRP A 13 8.61 42.86 -5.45
N GLY A 14 7.97 43.48 -4.48
CA GLY A 14 7.00 42.83 -3.60
C GLY A 14 5.78 42.33 -4.38
N GLY A 15 5.23 43.16 -5.26
CA GLY A 15 4.12 42.77 -6.14
C GLY A 15 4.48 41.64 -7.10
N ALA A 16 5.67 41.69 -7.70
CA ALA A 16 6.18 40.63 -8.58
C ALA A 16 6.38 39.29 -7.83
N ALA A 17 6.91 39.33 -6.61
CA ALA A 17 7.09 38.13 -5.78
C ALA A 17 5.75 37.49 -5.40
N VAL A 18 4.75 38.29 -5.04
CA VAL A 18 3.40 37.82 -4.74
C VAL A 18 2.76 37.19 -5.99
N ALA A 19 2.83 37.86 -7.14
CA ALA A 19 2.31 37.33 -8.40
C ALA A 19 3.00 35.99 -8.79
N ALA A 20 4.33 35.93 -8.67
CA ALA A 20 5.09 34.70 -8.91
C ALA A 20 4.66 33.56 -7.99
N PHE A 21 4.45 33.84 -6.69
CA PHE A 21 3.96 32.85 -5.73
C PHE A 21 2.58 32.29 -6.16
N PHE A 22 1.64 33.15 -6.55
CA PHE A 22 0.32 32.73 -7.01
C PHE A 22 0.41 31.89 -8.29
N ILE A 23 1.20 32.30 -9.27
CA ILE A 23 1.41 31.55 -10.51
C ILE A 23 2.02 30.18 -10.21
N CYS A 24 3.09 30.13 -9.42
CA CYS A 24 3.72 28.88 -9.01
C CYS A 24 2.75 27.97 -8.24
N ASN A 25 1.90 28.53 -7.38
CA ASN A 25 0.90 27.77 -6.66
C ASN A 25 -0.17 27.19 -7.59
N LEU A 26 -0.64 27.93 -8.57
CA LEU A 26 -1.60 27.45 -9.58
C LEU A 26 -1.00 26.34 -10.45
N VAL A 27 0.23 26.53 -10.92
CA VAL A 27 0.96 25.51 -11.70
C VAL A 27 1.15 24.23 -10.85
N THR A 28 1.59 24.39 -9.60
CA THR A 28 1.76 23.26 -8.69
C THR A 28 0.43 22.55 -8.40
N ALA A 29 -0.66 23.28 -8.21
CA ALA A 29 -1.98 22.72 -7.99
C ALA A 29 -2.49 21.93 -9.21
N TYR A 30 -2.14 22.37 -10.40
CA TYR A 30 -2.53 21.71 -11.64
C TYR A 30 -1.75 20.40 -11.86
N PHE A 31 -0.43 20.43 -11.70
CA PHE A 31 0.43 19.27 -11.97
C PHE A 31 0.61 18.30 -10.78
N TYR A 32 0.41 18.77 -9.56
CA TYR A 32 0.66 18.00 -8.33
C TYR A 32 -0.55 18.04 -7.39
N TYR A 33 -1.70 17.68 -7.91
CA TYR A 33 -2.92 17.63 -7.12
C TYR A 33 -2.95 16.39 -6.23
N ASN A 34 -3.01 16.63 -4.92
CA ASN A 34 -3.21 15.57 -3.93
C ASN A 34 -4.57 15.77 -3.24
N PRO A 35 -5.50 14.82 -3.35
CA PRO A 35 -6.79 14.93 -2.71
C PRO A 35 -6.64 14.94 -1.19
N ALA A 36 -7.57 15.57 -0.50
CA ALA A 36 -7.69 15.42 0.93
C ALA A 36 -7.98 13.96 1.27
N ILE A 37 -7.27 13.40 2.27
CA ILE A 37 -7.58 12.10 2.81
C ILE A 37 -8.87 12.24 3.62
N SER A 38 -9.89 11.47 3.29
CA SER A 38 -11.11 11.41 4.08
C SER A 38 -10.86 10.62 5.37
N ILE A 39 -11.37 11.12 6.50
CA ILE A 39 -11.05 10.55 7.81
C ILE A 39 -12.05 9.47 8.22
N GLU A 40 -13.22 9.38 7.60
CA GLU A 40 -14.24 8.45 8.01
C GLU A 40 -14.57 7.42 6.94
N ASN A 41 -14.26 6.17 7.23
CA ASN A 41 -14.86 5.02 6.58
C ASN A 41 -15.44 4.10 7.64
N LYS A 42 -16.75 4.24 7.89
CA LYS A 42 -17.45 3.46 8.93
C LYS A 42 -17.50 1.97 8.61
N THR A 43 -17.44 1.60 7.34
CA THR A 43 -17.61 0.23 6.89
C THR A 43 -16.32 -0.59 7.06
N LEU A 44 -15.15 -0.02 6.73
CA LEU A 44 -13.88 -0.74 6.74
C LEU A 44 -13.02 -0.46 7.98
N SER A 45 -13.55 0.14 9.03
CA SER A 45 -12.78 0.49 10.24
C SER A 45 -11.44 1.18 9.93
N THR A 46 -11.33 1.84 8.78
CA THR A 46 -10.11 2.55 8.36
C THR A 46 -10.22 4.00 8.78
N ASP A 47 -9.18 4.51 9.41
CA ASP A 47 -9.15 5.91 9.87
C ASP A 47 -9.24 6.90 8.72
N TYR A 48 -8.93 6.47 7.49
CA TYR A 48 -9.06 7.30 6.31
C TYR A 48 -9.10 6.47 5.02
N LYS A 49 -9.81 7.00 4.05
CA LYS A 49 -9.81 6.60 2.65
C LYS A 49 -9.56 7.82 1.77
N ARG A 50 -9.28 7.59 0.50
CA ARG A 50 -9.18 8.70 -0.45
C ARG A 50 -10.57 9.33 -0.66
N LYS A 51 -10.57 10.59 -1.04
CA LYS A 51 -11.82 11.24 -1.44
C LYS A 51 -12.34 10.57 -2.71
N ALA A 52 -13.60 10.17 -2.69
CA ALA A 52 -14.27 9.57 -3.84
C ALA A 52 -14.17 10.46 -5.09
N SER A 53 -13.97 9.84 -6.25
CA SER A 53 -13.88 10.50 -7.57
C SER A 53 -12.90 11.69 -7.57
N SER A 54 -11.75 11.53 -6.92
CA SER A 54 -10.73 12.56 -6.83
C SER A 54 -9.43 12.13 -7.51
N TYR A 55 -8.62 13.13 -7.87
CA TYR A 55 -7.35 12.90 -8.53
C TYR A 55 -6.17 12.97 -7.57
N TRP A 56 -5.16 12.17 -7.82
CA TRP A 56 -3.90 12.18 -7.13
C TRP A 56 -2.75 12.16 -8.12
N THR A 57 -1.88 13.15 -8.05
CA THR A 57 -0.60 13.11 -8.75
C THR A 57 0.48 12.63 -7.79
N GLN A 58 1.04 11.48 -8.05
CA GLN A 58 2.21 10.96 -7.35
C GLN A 58 3.46 11.35 -8.13
N ALA A 59 4.38 12.04 -7.45
CA ALA A 59 5.65 12.47 -8.04
C ALA A 59 6.84 12.31 -7.07
N ARG A 60 6.56 11.88 -5.83
CA ARG A 60 7.60 11.65 -4.82
C ARG A 60 8.38 10.36 -5.07
N GLU A 61 7.66 9.31 -5.42
CA GLU A 61 8.18 7.98 -5.68
C GLU A 61 7.39 7.39 -6.85
N GLY A 62 8.07 7.13 -7.96
CA GLY A 62 7.41 6.93 -9.23
C GLY A 62 6.77 8.21 -9.76
N TYR A 63 6.00 8.07 -10.82
CA TYR A 63 5.16 9.15 -11.35
C TYR A 63 3.88 8.55 -11.91
N ALA A 64 2.75 9.02 -11.40
CA ALA A 64 1.44 8.59 -11.87
C ALA A 64 0.36 9.64 -11.60
N ASN A 65 -0.64 9.67 -12.46
CA ASN A 65 -1.87 10.40 -12.25
C ASN A 65 -2.99 9.39 -12.04
N ILE A 66 -3.55 9.39 -10.84
CA ILE A 66 -4.56 8.43 -10.42
C ILE A 66 -5.89 9.14 -10.25
N GLU A 67 -6.94 8.56 -10.80
CA GLU A 67 -8.32 8.90 -10.47
C GLU A 67 -8.87 7.80 -9.57
N PHE A 68 -9.27 8.17 -8.35
CA PHE A 68 -9.92 7.23 -7.43
C PHE A 68 -11.39 7.07 -7.82
N ASP A 69 -11.89 5.84 -7.71
CA ASP A 69 -13.29 5.52 -7.98
C ASP A 69 -14.26 6.20 -6.99
N CYS A 70 -15.56 5.97 -7.16
CA CYS A 70 -16.58 6.51 -6.26
C CYS A 70 -16.52 5.93 -4.83
N GLY A 71 -15.81 4.82 -4.61
CA GLY A 71 -15.49 4.27 -3.29
C GLY A 71 -14.27 4.91 -2.64
N GLY A 72 -13.45 5.63 -3.40
CA GLY A 72 -12.19 6.23 -2.97
C GLY A 72 -11.02 5.24 -3.03
N PHE A 73 -11.09 4.21 -3.88
CA PHE A 73 -10.04 3.23 -4.11
C PHE A 73 -9.42 3.40 -5.51
N ASN A 74 -8.22 2.85 -5.67
CA ASN A 74 -7.48 2.96 -6.93
C ASN A 74 -7.97 1.92 -7.95
N ASN A 75 -9.14 2.19 -8.53
CA ASN A 75 -9.75 1.42 -9.61
C ASN A 75 -10.28 2.34 -10.70
N ASN A 76 -10.38 1.84 -11.93
CA ASN A 76 -11.00 2.59 -13.03
C ASN A 76 -12.51 2.77 -12.81
N LYS A 77 -13.15 1.78 -12.24
CA LYS A 77 -14.59 1.77 -11.92
C LYS A 77 -14.89 0.74 -10.84
N VAL A 78 -16.01 0.89 -10.18
CA VAL A 78 -16.59 -0.15 -9.32
C VAL A 78 -17.36 -1.13 -10.23
N PRO A 79 -16.99 -2.42 -10.29
CA PRO A 79 -17.72 -3.39 -11.10
C PRO A 79 -19.02 -3.83 -10.41
N ASP A 80 -20.00 -4.27 -11.20
CA ASP A 80 -21.28 -4.80 -10.66
C ASP A 80 -21.09 -6.08 -9.84
N THR A 81 -20.11 -6.90 -10.23
CA THR A 81 -19.72 -8.12 -9.53
C THR A 81 -18.20 -8.16 -9.40
N ILE A 82 -17.71 -8.70 -8.30
CA ILE A 82 -16.28 -8.79 -8.00
C ILE A 82 -15.90 -10.27 -7.92
N ASP A 83 -15.11 -10.75 -8.89
CA ASP A 83 -14.55 -12.11 -8.83
C ASP A 83 -13.42 -12.17 -7.80
N ILE A 84 -12.53 -11.17 -7.83
CA ILE A 84 -11.31 -11.12 -7.01
C ILE A 84 -11.26 -9.78 -6.26
N LEU A 85 -11.30 -9.84 -4.93
CA LEU A 85 -11.07 -8.71 -4.06
C LEU A 85 -9.61 -8.68 -3.64
N CYS A 86 -8.90 -7.58 -3.93
CA CYS A 86 -7.50 -7.41 -3.56
C CYS A 86 -7.37 -6.46 -2.37
N MET A 87 -6.85 -6.97 -1.27
CA MET A 87 -6.63 -6.26 -0.01
C MET A 87 -5.13 -6.15 0.29
N GLY A 88 -4.71 -5.03 0.86
CA GLY A 88 -3.32 -4.87 1.24
C GLY A 88 -2.94 -3.44 1.61
N SER A 89 -1.65 -3.21 1.60
CA SER A 89 -1.01 -1.96 1.97
C SER A 89 -0.93 -0.95 0.81
N SER A 90 0.03 -0.01 0.89
CA SER A 90 0.38 0.89 -0.20
C SER A 90 0.90 0.17 -1.45
N HIS A 91 1.37 -1.06 -1.32
CA HIS A 91 1.78 -1.90 -2.45
C HIS A 91 0.57 -2.40 -3.24
N THR A 92 -0.56 -2.64 -2.59
CA THR A 92 -1.83 -2.94 -3.28
C THR A 92 -2.52 -1.67 -3.76
N GLU A 93 -2.55 -0.59 -2.96
CA GLU A 93 -3.08 0.72 -3.40
C GLU A 93 -2.36 1.22 -4.66
N ALA A 94 -1.04 1.03 -4.75
CA ALA A 94 -0.19 1.22 -5.93
C ALA A 94 -0.30 2.61 -6.60
N VAL A 95 -0.39 3.67 -5.81
CA VAL A 95 -0.48 5.05 -6.34
C VAL A 95 0.82 5.56 -6.97
N GLN A 96 1.90 4.79 -6.88
CA GLN A 96 3.20 5.10 -7.48
C GLN A 96 3.26 4.82 -8.99
N LEU A 97 2.26 4.11 -9.52
CA LEU A 97 2.17 3.64 -10.90
C LEU A 97 0.85 4.06 -11.53
N GLU A 98 0.85 4.19 -12.85
CA GLU A 98 -0.41 4.25 -13.59
C GLU A 98 -1.27 3.03 -13.28
N GLN A 99 -2.60 3.20 -13.16
CA GLN A 99 -3.54 2.14 -12.74
C GLN A 99 -3.36 0.84 -13.50
N LYS A 100 -3.19 0.90 -14.84
CA LYS A 100 -2.99 -0.28 -15.69
C LYS A 100 -1.71 -1.06 -15.39
N ALA A 101 -0.74 -0.47 -14.71
CA ALA A 101 0.54 -1.09 -14.41
C ALA A 101 0.54 -1.85 -13.08
N ASN A 102 -0.47 -1.66 -12.20
CA ASN A 102 -0.57 -2.38 -10.95
C ASN A 102 -1.03 -3.85 -11.15
N TYR A 103 -0.72 -4.71 -10.19
CA TYR A 103 -1.00 -6.14 -10.31
C TYR A 103 -2.50 -6.45 -10.38
N VAL A 104 -3.35 -5.65 -9.76
CA VAL A 104 -4.81 -5.87 -9.74
C VAL A 104 -5.40 -5.65 -11.14
N SER A 105 -5.02 -4.55 -11.80
CA SER A 105 -5.42 -4.28 -13.18
C SER A 105 -4.87 -5.32 -14.15
N ARG A 106 -3.61 -5.75 -13.94
CA ARG A 106 -3.00 -6.81 -14.77
C ARG A 106 -3.71 -8.16 -14.63
N LEU A 107 -4.20 -8.51 -13.44
CA LEU A 107 -5.02 -9.72 -13.28
C LEU A 107 -6.33 -9.64 -14.08
N TYR A 108 -6.99 -8.47 -14.10
CA TYR A 108 -8.16 -8.25 -14.94
C TYR A 108 -7.84 -8.49 -16.42
N ASP A 109 -6.78 -7.87 -16.92
CA ASP A 109 -6.40 -7.94 -18.34
C ASP A 109 -5.98 -9.37 -18.75
N HIS A 110 -5.25 -10.09 -17.87
CA HIS A 110 -4.74 -11.43 -18.18
C HIS A 110 -5.78 -12.53 -18.07
N LEU A 111 -6.71 -12.44 -17.14
CA LEU A 111 -7.65 -13.52 -16.82
C LEU A 111 -9.08 -13.24 -17.29
N ASN A 112 -9.36 -12.04 -17.76
CA ASN A 112 -10.71 -11.57 -18.08
C ASN A 112 -11.71 -11.81 -16.94
N VAL A 113 -11.27 -11.51 -15.69
CA VAL A 113 -12.07 -11.62 -14.46
C VAL A 113 -12.20 -10.25 -13.80
N THR A 114 -13.31 -10.00 -13.14
CA THR A 114 -13.50 -8.73 -12.46
C THR A 114 -12.68 -8.65 -11.18
N THR A 115 -11.79 -7.66 -11.10
CA THR A 115 -10.92 -7.41 -9.94
C THR A 115 -11.29 -6.09 -9.26
N TYR A 116 -11.14 -6.03 -7.95
CA TYR A 116 -11.35 -4.79 -7.20
C TYR A 116 -10.26 -4.57 -6.16
N ASN A 117 -9.61 -3.42 -6.23
CA ASN A 117 -8.51 -3.02 -5.37
C ASN A 117 -9.03 -2.20 -4.19
N ILE A 118 -8.86 -2.71 -2.97
CA ILE A 118 -9.13 -1.96 -1.72
C ILE A 118 -7.88 -1.76 -0.88
N GLY A 119 -6.70 -1.78 -1.52
CA GLY A 119 -5.43 -1.45 -0.87
C GLY A 119 -5.44 -0.06 -0.26
N CYS A 120 -4.75 0.09 0.86
CA CYS A 120 -4.70 1.35 1.59
C CYS A 120 -3.31 1.61 2.16
N SER A 121 -2.72 2.74 1.79
CA SER A 121 -1.39 3.14 2.29
C SER A 121 -1.30 3.14 3.80
N GLY A 122 -0.24 2.52 4.30
CA GLY A 122 0.03 2.40 5.74
C GLY A 122 -0.73 1.28 6.44
N HIS A 123 -1.51 0.47 5.74
CA HIS A 123 -2.03 -0.77 6.29
C HIS A 123 -0.93 -1.81 6.43
N THR A 124 -1.00 -2.58 7.49
CA THR A 124 -0.22 -3.78 7.74
C THR A 124 -1.14 -4.99 7.62
N PHE A 125 -0.57 -6.20 7.74
CA PHE A 125 -1.36 -7.43 7.84
C PHE A 125 -2.51 -7.30 8.85
N LEU A 126 -2.23 -6.79 10.05
CA LEU A 126 -3.24 -6.68 11.12
C LEU A 126 -4.35 -5.66 10.83
N HIS A 127 -4.04 -4.56 10.14
CA HIS A 127 -5.09 -3.62 9.69
C HIS A 127 -6.02 -4.28 8.67
N CYS A 128 -5.47 -5.02 7.73
CA CYS A 128 -6.25 -5.76 6.73
C CYS A 128 -7.05 -6.90 7.39
N TYR A 129 -6.46 -7.63 8.35
CA TYR A 129 -7.17 -8.66 9.12
C TYR A 129 -8.34 -8.07 9.92
N ASN A 130 -8.13 -6.95 10.63
CA ASN A 130 -9.18 -6.26 11.39
C ASN A 130 -10.37 -5.84 10.50
N ASN A 131 -10.10 -5.49 9.25
CA ASN A 131 -11.10 -5.07 8.29
C ASN A 131 -11.66 -6.20 7.41
N PHE A 132 -11.13 -7.41 7.52
CA PHE A 132 -11.38 -8.49 6.58
C PHE A 132 -12.86 -8.86 6.45
N SER A 133 -13.53 -9.11 7.57
CA SER A 133 -14.96 -9.47 7.60
C SER A 133 -15.82 -8.38 6.99
N ASN A 134 -15.59 -7.12 7.36
CA ASN A 134 -16.33 -5.98 6.83
C ASN A 134 -16.13 -5.85 5.31
N ALA A 135 -14.90 -5.99 4.83
CA ALA A 135 -14.59 -5.91 3.40
C ALA A 135 -15.27 -7.05 2.61
N VAL A 136 -15.19 -8.28 3.09
CA VAL A 136 -15.83 -9.44 2.44
C VAL A 136 -17.35 -9.28 2.42
N ASN A 137 -17.95 -8.81 3.50
CA ASN A 137 -19.40 -8.59 3.57
C ASN A 137 -19.88 -7.43 2.68
N GLU A 138 -19.08 -6.38 2.53
CA GLU A 138 -19.39 -5.24 1.68
C GLU A 138 -19.25 -5.58 0.20
N PHE A 139 -18.10 -6.13 -0.19
CA PHE A 139 -17.74 -6.33 -1.60
C PHE A 139 -18.14 -7.69 -2.17
N LYS A 140 -18.44 -8.68 -1.34
CA LYS A 140 -18.97 -10.00 -1.69
C LYS A 140 -18.20 -10.69 -2.85
N PRO A 141 -16.88 -10.89 -2.72
CA PRO A 141 -16.09 -11.51 -3.77
C PRO A 141 -16.57 -12.92 -4.10
N GLN A 142 -16.64 -13.25 -5.40
CA GLN A 142 -17.26 -14.50 -5.86
C GLN A 142 -16.29 -15.68 -5.91
N ARG A 143 -14.96 -15.42 -6.05
CA ARG A 143 -13.98 -16.48 -6.32
C ARG A 143 -12.78 -16.44 -5.38
N PHE A 144 -12.16 -15.27 -5.24
CA PHE A 144 -10.93 -15.14 -4.44
C PHE A 144 -10.91 -13.82 -3.65
N VAL A 145 -10.30 -13.91 -2.47
CA VAL A 145 -9.69 -12.75 -1.82
C VAL A 145 -8.17 -12.90 -1.94
N VAL A 146 -7.52 -11.92 -2.56
CA VAL A 146 -6.06 -11.81 -2.65
C VAL A 146 -5.61 -10.82 -1.59
N PHE A 147 -4.81 -11.32 -0.66
CA PHE A 147 -4.36 -10.55 0.52
C PHE A 147 -2.85 -10.34 0.44
N GLU A 148 -2.41 -9.09 0.35
CA GLU A 148 -1.01 -8.73 0.27
C GLU A 148 -0.39 -8.59 1.67
N THR A 149 0.81 -9.14 1.83
CA THR A 149 1.65 -8.84 3.00
C THR A 149 3.13 -8.75 2.63
N LYS A 150 3.78 -7.71 3.12
CA LYS A 150 5.21 -7.51 2.97
C LYS A 150 5.99 -8.09 4.17
N ASP A 151 5.40 -8.03 5.34
CA ASP A 151 6.01 -8.44 6.59
C ASP A 151 5.11 -9.49 7.27
N ILE A 152 5.73 -10.54 7.83
CA ILE A 152 5.01 -11.47 8.70
C ILE A 152 4.87 -10.82 10.08
N PRO A 153 3.64 -10.65 10.60
CA PRO A 153 3.43 -9.94 11.85
C PRO A 153 3.99 -10.71 13.04
N ASP A 154 4.77 -10.04 13.87
CA ASP A 154 5.51 -10.64 14.99
C ASP A 154 5.02 -10.19 16.37
N ASN A 155 4.15 -9.19 16.42
CA ASN A 155 3.59 -8.68 17.68
C ASN A 155 2.28 -9.39 18.03
N LEU A 156 2.36 -10.42 18.86
CA LEU A 156 1.21 -11.23 19.26
C LEU A 156 0.16 -10.43 20.07
N ALA A 157 0.57 -9.40 20.81
CA ALA A 157 -0.37 -8.56 21.54
C ALA A 157 -1.30 -7.77 20.62
N ASP A 158 -0.85 -7.44 19.41
CA ASP A 158 -1.70 -6.73 18.44
C ASP A 158 -2.76 -7.65 17.82
N PHE A 159 -2.49 -8.96 17.68
CA PHE A 159 -3.54 -9.93 17.32
C PHE A 159 -4.65 -9.99 18.37
N GLN A 160 -4.26 -10.01 19.66
CA GLN A 160 -5.24 -10.00 20.74
C GLN A 160 -6.11 -8.74 20.70
N LYS A 161 -5.52 -7.57 20.47
CA LYS A 161 -6.27 -6.31 20.30
C LYS A 161 -7.27 -6.36 19.14
N VAL A 162 -6.92 -7.01 18.02
CA VAL A 162 -7.86 -7.19 16.90
C VAL A 162 -9.04 -8.05 17.34
N GLU A 163 -8.79 -9.16 18.03
CA GLU A 163 -9.85 -10.04 18.51
C GLU A 163 -10.76 -9.39 19.56
N GLU A 164 -10.22 -8.52 20.40
CA GLU A 164 -10.94 -7.75 21.40
C GLU A 164 -11.67 -6.52 20.80
N GLY A 165 -11.47 -6.23 19.51
CA GLY A 165 -12.02 -5.03 18.87
C GLY A 165 -11.39 -3.72 19.37
N THR A 166 -10.22 -3.81 20.02
CA THR A 166 -9.51 -2.65 20.58
C THR A 166 -8.31 -2.21 19.71
N PHE A 167 -8.09 -2.89 18.59
CA PHE A 167 -7.02 -2.53 17.66
C PHE A 167 -7.36 -1.23 16.95
N ILE A 168 -6.67 -0.17 17.34
CA ILE A 168 -6.80 1.15 16.75
C ILE A 168 -5.51 1.46 16.01
N ARG A 169 -5.63 1.91 14.77
CA ARG A 169 -4.49 2.49 14.09
C ARG A 169 -4.03 3.73 14.88
N THR A 170 -2.89 3.64 15.51
CA THR A 170 -2.22 4.82 16.07
C THR A 170 -1.71 5.69 14.91
N THR A 171 -2.58 6.47 14.32
CA THR A 171 -2.14 7.67 13.63
C THR A 171 -1.52 8.54 14.71
N GLY A 172 -0.19 8.55 14.79
CA GLY A 172 0.46 9.49 15.69
C GLY A 172 -0.15 10.85 15.41
N LYS A 173 -0.92 11.41 16.36
CA LYS A 173 -1.43 12.79 16.28
C LYS A 173 -0.21 13.65 16.02
N LYS A 174 0.02 13.98 14.77
CA LYS A 174 1.13 14.87 14.43
C LYS A 174 0.78 16.19 15.09
N TRP A 175 1.72 16.74 15.83
CA TRP A 175 1.62 18.05 16.52
C TRP A 175 0.90 19.14 15.69
N PHE A 176 0.87 18.97 14.38
CA PHE A 176 0.23 19.86 13.42
C PHE A 176 -1.29 19.67 13.26
N ASP A 177 -1.89 18.56 13.73
CA ASP A 177 -3.28 18.24 13.37
C ASP A 177 -4.33 19.04 14.19
N GLY A 178 -3.91 19.77 15.21
CA GLY A 178 -4.78 20.65 16.01
C GLY A 178 -4.62 22.15 15.74
N ASN A 179 -3.73 22.57 14.84
CA ASN A 179 -3.51 24.00 14.59
C ASN A 179 -4.28 24.46 13.33
N PRO A 180 -5.31 25.34 13.47
CA PRO A 180 -6.15 25.77 12.35
C PRO A 180 -5.35 26.51 11.26
N ILE A 181 -4.34 27.31 11.62
CA ILE A 181 -3.51 28.04 10.66
C ILE A 181 -2.71 27.06 9.80
N LEU A 182 -2.10 26.04 10.42
CA LEU A 182 -1.33 25.02 9.71
C LEU A 182 -2.23 24.16 8.81
N SER A 183 -3.48 23.94 9.19
CA SER A 183 -4.45 23.23 8.35
C SER A 183 -4.77 24.00 7.07
N GLU A 184 -4.90 25.32 7.16
CA GLU A 184 -5.11 26.18 5.97
C GLU A 184 -3.85 26.28 5.09
N LEU A 185 -2.67 26.42 5.69
CA LEU A 185 -1.41 26.42 4.94
C LEU A 185 -1.17 25.11 4.17
N ARG A 186 -1.68 23.98 4.68
CA ARG A 186 -1.63 22.69 3.95
C ARG A 186 -2.46 22.66 2.66
N LYS A 187 -3.42 23.56 2.51
CA LYS A 187 -4.22 23.67 1.27
C LYS A 187 -3.43 24.34 0.13
N ILE A 188 -2.36 25.04 0.46
CA ILE A 188 -1.50 25.72 -0.52
C ILE A 188 -0.60 24.66 -1.20
N ALA A 189 -0.78 24.46 -2.50
CA ALA A 189 -0.15 23.38 -3.25
C ALA A 189 1.39 23.45 -3.22
N ILE A 190 1.96 24.63 -3.38
CA ILE A 190 3.42 24.83 -3.35
C ILE A 190 4.01 24.51 -1.98
N LEU A 191 3.33 24.84 -0.89
CA LEU A 191 3.81 24.52 0.47
C LEU A 191 3.75 23.02 0.74
N ARG A 192 2.74 22.31 0.20
CA ARG A 192 2.68 20.86 0.23
C ARG A 192 3.83 20.21 -0.52
N LEU A 193 4.12 20.68 -1.72
CA LEU A 193 5.23 20.18 -2.52
C LEU A 193 6.57 20.35 -1.78
N LEU A 194 6.85 21.54 -1.29
CA LEU A 194 8.08 21.84 -0.53
C LEU A 194 8.21 20.96 0.72
N ARG A 195 7.11 20.74 1.44
CA ARG A 195 7.09 19.86 2.62
C ARG A 195 7.39 18.41 2.24
N VAL A 196 6.78 17.89 1.18
CA VAL A 196 7.00 16.51 0.72
C VAL A 196 8.44 16.31 0.33
N GLN A 197 9.04 17.23 -0.42
CA GLN A 197 10.44 17.18 -0.83
C GLN A 197 11.39 17.32 0.38
N GLY A 198 11.12 18.25 1.30
CA GLY A 198 11.94 18.46 2.49
C GLY A 198 11.93 17.25 3.44
N LEU A 199 10.78 16.60 3.63
CA LEU A 199 10.68 15.39 4.47
C LEU A 199 11.44 14.21 3.87
N THR A 200 11.52 14.10 2.54
CA THR A 200 12.27 13.03 1.88
C THR A 200 13.77 13.10 2.22
N VAL A 201 14.33 14.30 2.31
CA VAL A 201 15.73 14.51 2.70
C VAL A 201 15.97 14.14 4.17
N LEU A 202 14.99 14.43 5.05
CA LEU A 202 15.12 14.17 6.49
C LEU A 202 14.90 12.71 6.87
N ASP A 203 14.00 11.99 6.18
CA ASP A 203 13.69 10.58 6.45
C ASP A 203 14.84 9.64 6.08
N ASN A 204 15.63 9.98 5.06
CA ASN A 204 16.80 9.18 4.68
C ASN A 204 17.87 9.11 5.79
N ASN A 205 17.83 10.00 6.77
CA ASN A 205 18.74 10.01 7.92
C ASN A 205 18.23 9.20 9.14
N LYS A 206 16.98 8.72 9.14
CA LYS A 206 16.35 8.05 10.30
C LYS A 206 16.30 6.52 10.21
N VAL A 207 16.74 5.89 9.13
CA VAL A 207 16.68 4.43 8.95
C VAL A 207 17.74 3.67 9.78
N ARG A 208 18.20 4.23 10.87
CA ARG A 208 19.10 3.57 11.83
C ARG A 208 18.53 3.62 13.23
N ALA A 209 17.52 2.81 13.55
CA ALA A 209 17.28 2.43 14.93
C ALA A 209 16.30 1.28 15.06
N GLU A 210 16.71 0.35 15.89
CA GLU A 210 15.93 -0.62 16.66
C GLU A 210 15.64 -1.97 16.01
N GLN A 211 16.68 -2.78 15.86
CA GLN A 211 16.53 -4.19 16.17
C GLN A 211 16.36 -4.33 17.69
N LYS A 212 15.12 -4.24 18.18
CA LYS A 212 14.80 -4.68 19.53
C LYS A 212 15.06 -6.16 19.58
N GLN A 213 15.92 -6.59 20.51
CA GLN A 213 16.13 -7.98 20.86
C GLN A 213 14.78 -8.61 21.24
N LYS A 214 14.21 -9.40 20.32
CA LYS A 214 12.93 -10.06 20.55
C LYS A 214 13.18 -11.18 21.55
N GLN A 215 12.51 -11.12 22.72
CA GLN A 215 12.47 -12.25 23.66
C GLN A 215 11.93 -13.47 22.92
N GLY A 216 12.56 -14.63 23.14
CA GLY A 216 12.25 -15.88 22.46
C GLY A 216 10.85 -16.39 22.81
N ILE A 217 9.84 -15.95 22.08
CA ILE A 217 8.49 -16.52 22.14
C ILE A 217 8.53 -17.86 21.40
N ASP A 218 7.87 -18.87 21.96
CA ASP A 218 7.80 -20.23 21.41
C ASP A 218 7.12 -20.22 20.00
N ASP A 219 7.66 -21.01 19.08
CA ASP A 219 7.13 -21.23 17.74
C ASP A 219 5.68 -21.74 17.77
N ALA A 220 5.35 -22.57 18.75
CA ALA A 220 4.02 -23.12 18.94
C ALA A 220 2.98 -22.01 19.20
N VAL A 221 3.35 -20.97 19.96
CA VAL A 221 2.47 -19.83 20.24
C VAL A 221 2.21 -19.03 18.96
N TYR A 222 3.25 -18.74 18.18
CA TYR A 222 3.08 -18.07 16.87
C TYR A 222 2.18 -18.90 15.95
N PHE A 223 2.41 -20.21 15.85
CA PHE A 223 1.60 -21.09 15.03
C PHE A 223 0.12 -21.07 15.43
N GLN A 224 -0.16 -21.13 16.73
CA GLN A 224 -1.54 -21.09 17.27
C GLN A 224 -2.23 -19.76 16.91
N VAL A 225 -1.55 -18.64 17.10
CA VAL A 225 -2.11 -17.30 16.80
C VAL A 225 -2.36 -17.14 15.31
N TYR A 226 -1.38 -17.51 14.47
CA TYR A 226 -1.57 -17.46 13.01
C TYR A 226 -2.69 -18.37 12.55
N SER A 227 -2.75 -19.61 13.06
CA SER A 227 -3.80 -20.55 12.69
C SER A 227 -5.19 -20.06 13.09
N LYS A 228 -5.33 -19.44 14.27
CA LYS A 228 -6.59 -18.85 14.72
C LYS A 228 -7.02 -17.70 13.80
N CYS A 229 -6.10 -16.79 13.48
CA CYS A 229 -6.35 -15.69 12.56
C CYS A 229 -6.82 -16.19 11.18
N LEU A 230 -6.07 -17.12 10.59
CA LEU A 230 -6.38 -17.67 9.27
C LEU A 230 -7.70 -18.45 9.26
N LYS A 231 -7.99 -19.22 10.33
CA LYS A 231 -9.26 -19.89 10.50
C LYS A 231 -10.43 -18.89 10.54
N ASN A 232 -10.30 -17.80 11.28
CA ASN A 232 -11.33 -16.76 11.32
C ASN A 232 -11.58 -16.17 9.92
N MET A 233 -10.50 -15.90 9.16
CA MET A 233 -10.64 -15.38 7.79
C MET A 233 -11.33 -16.39 6.86
N THR A 234 -10.95 -17.67 6.91
CA THR A 234 -11.56 -18.71 6.05
C THR A 234 -13.02 -18.95 6.43
N GLN A 235 -13.40 -18.91 7.69
CA GLN A 235 -14.80 -19.02 8.12
C GLN A 235 -15.66 -17.92 7.52
N VAL A 236 -15.20 -16.68 7.51
CA VAL A 236 -15.91 -15.56 6.85
C VAL A 236 -16.13 -15.83 5.36
N LEU A 237 -15.19 -16.48 4.70
CA LEU A 237 -15.29 -16.82 3.27
C LEU A 237 -16.18 -18.02 2.98
N ASP A 238 -16.20 -19.01 3.87
CA ASP A 238 -17.09 -20.18 3.75
C ASP A 238 -18.55 -19.75 3.82
N ASP A 239 -18.89 -18.78 4.67
CA ASP A 239 -20.21 -18.17 4.75
C ASP A 239 -20.59 -17.40 3.46
N GLN A 240 -19.62 -17.05 2.62
CA GLN A 240 -19.74 -16.28 1.37
C GLN A 240 -19.53 -17.14 0.10
N LYS A 241 -20.10 -18.35 0.01
CA LYS A 241 -20.08 -19.22 -1.19
C LYS A 241 -18.73 -19.87 -1.52
N GLN A 242 -17.94 -20.25 -0.54
CA GLN A 242 -16.66 -20.94 -0.72
C GLN A 242 -15.60 -20.14 -1.51
N THR A 243 -15.58 -18.85 -1.32
CA THR A 243 -14.50 -17.99 -1.84
C THR A 243 -13.16 -18.41 -1.22
N LYS A 244 -12.09 -18.48 -2.03
CA LYS A 244 -10.77 -18.93 -1.58
C LYS A 244 -9.91 -17.75 -1.16
N LEU A 245 -9.08 -17.95 -0.13
CA LEU A 245 -8.08 -16.98 0.31
C LEU A 245 -6.72 -17.30 -0.29
N ILE A 246 -6.12 -16.31 -0.94
CA ILE A 246 -4.73 -16.33 -1.39
C ILE A 246 -4.01 -15.23 -0.61
N ILE A 247 -2.98 -15.58 0.15
CA ILE A 247 -2.08 -14.61 0.76
C ILE A 247 -0.78 -14.62 -0.03
N PHE A 248 -0.36 -13.48 -0.56
CA PHE A 248 0.95 -13.38 -1.16
C PHE A 248 1.89 -12.51 -0.32
N TYR A 249 3.10 -13.03 -0.17
CA TYR A 249 4.19 -12.41 0.56
C TYR A 249 5.27 -11.95 -0.41
N HIS A 250 5.75 -10.73 -0.22
CA HIS A 250 6.79 -10.14 -1.06
C HIS A 250 7.85 -9.43 -0.22
N PRO A 251 9.00 -10.08 0.06
CA PRO A 251 10.06 -9.49 0.87
C PRO A 251 10.80 -8.39 0.14
N HIS A 252 11.37 -7.46 0.90
CA HIS A 252 12.40 -6.59 0.35
C HIS A 252 13.65 -7.40 0.00
N LEU A 253 14.32 -6.99 -1.07
CA LEU A 253 15.61 -7.55 -1.47
C LEU A 253 16.73 -6.59 -1.05
N LYS A 254 17.85 -7.16 -0.59
CA LYS A 254 19.10 -6.44 -0.32
C LYS A 254 20.16 -6.91 -1.27
N ILE A 255 20.74 -5.98 -2.00
CA ILE A 255 21.93 -6.24 -2.83
C ILE A 255 23.15 -6.22 -1.90
N LEU A 256 23.96 -7.26 -1.96
CA LEU A 256 25.21 -7.40 -1.23
C LEU A 256 26.38 -6.78 -2.00
N THR A 257 27.51 -6.64 -1.34
CA THR A 257 28.71 -6.01 -1.90
C THR A 257 29.32 -6.79 -3.06
N ASP A 258 29.05 -8.09 -3.15
CA ASP A 258 29.47 -8.97 -4.24
C ASP A 258 28.48 -8.97 -5.43
N GLY A 259 27.42 -8.17 -5.35
CA GLY A 259 26.40 -8.08 -6.38
C GLY A 259 25.29 -9.15 -6.27
N SER A 260 25.39 -10.09 -5.36
CA SER A 260 24.31 -11.03 -5.09
C SER A 260 23.14 -10.38 -4.37
N VAL A 261 21.97 -11.03 -4.37
CA VAL A 261 20.78 -10.49 -3.72
C VAL A 261 20.22 -11.49 -2.71
N VAL A 262 19.78 -10.97 -1.57
CA VAL A 262 19.15 -11.77 -0.51
C VAL A 262 17.82 -11.14 -0.11
N ALA A 263 16.86 -11.96 0.28
CA ALA A 263 15.60 -11.47 0.83
C ALA A 263 15.81 -10.99 2.28
N GLN A 264 15.19 -9.88 2.62
CA GLN A 264 15.11 -9.39 3.99
C GLN A 264 13.84 -9.95 4.65
N ALA A 265 13.95 -11.14 5.23
CA ALA A 265 12.84 -11.85 5.85
C ALA A 265 13.25 -12.41 7.22
N ASP A 266 12.29 -12.53 8.13
CA ASP A 266 12.42 -13.42 9.29
C ASP A 266 11.98 -14.82 8.83
N GLU A 267 12.93 -15.64 8.38
CA GLU A 267 12.68 -16.97 7.84
C GLU A 267 11.97 -17.90 8.84
N ARG A 268 12.25 -17.73 10.14
CA ARG A 268 11.60 -18.50 11.20
C ARG A 268 10.10 -18.21 11.20
N LEU A 269 9.70 -16.95 11.30
CA LEU A 269 8.28 -16.56 11.31
C LEU A 269 7.60 -16.87 10.00
N LEU A 270 8.28 -16.66 8.87
CA LEU A 270 7.77 -16.99 7.55
C LEU A 270 7.43 -18.49 7.42
N ASN A 271 8.31 -19.37 7.93
CA ASN A 271 8.08 -20.82 7.91
C ASN A 271 6.92 -21.24 8.82
N ILE A 272 6.77 -20.61 9.98
CA ILE A 272 5.62 -20.85 10.88
C ILE A 272 4.33 -20.40 10.21
N PHE A 273 4.33 -19.23 9.58
CA PHE A 273 3.17 -18.69 8.87
C PHE A 273 2.77 -19.56 7.66
N LYS A 274 3.72 -20.04 6.86
CA LYS A 274 3.48 -20.99 5.77
C LYS A 274 2.79 -22.27 6.27
N LYS A 275 3.27 -22.84 7.37
CA LYS A 275 2.65 -24.02 7.99
C LYS A 275 1.22 -23.73 8.45
N ALA A 276 0.98 -22.56 9.05
CA ALA A 276 -0.35 -22.15 9.46
C ALA A 276 -1.30 -21.97 8.26
N CYS A 277 -0.83 -21.37 7.16
CA CYS A 277 -1.60 -21.26 5.92
C CYS A 277 -2.00 -22.64 5.39
N ALA A 278 -1.05 -23.57 5.28
CA ALA A 278 -1.31 -24.93 4.79
C ALA A 278 -2.34 -25.67 5.67
N SER A 279 -2.23 -25.55 7.02
CA SER A 279 -3.16 -26.18 7.96
C SER A 279 -4.58 -25.62 7.88
N ASN A 280 -4.75 -24.39 7.41
CA ASN A 280 -6.06 -23.72 7.27
C ASN A 280 -6.55 -23.61 5.82
N LYS A 281 -5.96 -24.39 4.89
CA LYS A 281 -6.32 -24.42 3.46
C LYS A 281 -6.22 -23.03 2.78
N VAL A 282 -5.36 -22.16 3.29
CA VAL A 282 -5.05 -20.87 2.69
C VAL A 282 -3.93 -21.06 1.67
N ILE A 283 -4.13 -20.57 0.46
CA ILE A 283 -3.09 -20.59 -0.58
C ILE A 283 -2.06 -19.52 -0.24
N PHE A 284 -0.80 -19.94 -0.03
CA PHE A 284 0.29 -19.01 0.27
C PHE A 284 1.26 -18.94 -0.91
N LEU A 285 1.39 -17.74 -1.48
CA LEU A 285 2.35 -17.44 -2.54
C LEU A 285 3.52 -16.65 -1.97
N ASP A 286 4.71 -17.25 -1.98
CA ASP A 286 5.95 -16.59 -1.61
C ASP A 286 6.70 -16.10 -2.86
N MET A 287 6.84 -14.78 -3.00
CA MET A 287 7.50 -14.16 -4.14
C MET A 287 9.03 -14.13 -4.04
N THR A 288 9.60 -14.62 -2.93
CA THR A 288 11.05 -14.55 -2.66
C THR A 288 11.88 -15.12 -3.82
N GLU A 289 11.63 -16.37 -4.17
CA GLU A 289 12.40 -17.06 -5.23
C GLU A 289 12.19 -16.40 -6.60
N ARG A 290 10.95 -15.98 -6.89
CA ARG A 290 10.62 -15.32 -8.16
C ARG A 290 11.36 -13.99 -8.32
N PHE A 291 11.47 -13.21 -7.25
CA PHE A 291 12.18 -11.93 -7.26
C PHE A 291 13.69 -12.13 -7.36
N ILE A 292 14.26 -13.06 -6.59
CA ILE A 292 15.71 -13.39 -6.65
C ILE A 292 16.10 -13.90 -8.04
N LYS A 293 15.30 -14.78 -8.61
CA LYS A 293 15.52 -15.33 -9.95
C LYS A 293 15.55 -14.23 -11.01
N GLU A 294 14.55 -13.33 -11.00
CA GLU A 294 14.49 -12.23 -11.99
C GLU A 294 15.70 -11.30 -11.90
N TYR A 295 16.18 -11.05 -10.67
CA TYR A 295 17.38 -10.25 -10.48
C TYR A 295 18.63 -10.99 -10.98
N ASN A 296 18.81 -12.25 -10.63
CA ASN A 296 19.99 -13.03 -11.03
C ASN A 296 20.08 -13.21 -12.55
N GLU A 297 18.95 -13.40 -13.22
CA GLU A 297 18.90 -13.62 -14.67
C GLU A 297 18.93 -12.31 -15.48
N LYS A 298 18.33 -11.24 -14.99
CA LYS A 298 18.06 -10.02 -15.78
C LYS A 298 18.46 -8.71 -15.09
N HIS A 299 18.96 -8.77 -13.86
CA HIS A 299 19.24 -7.61 -12.99
C HIS A 299 18.02 -6.68 -12.80
N ILE A 300 16.83 -7.25 -12.78
CA ILE A 300 15.58 -6.52 -12.59
C ILE A 300 15.15 -6.62 -11.13
N LEU A 301 15.01 -5.46 -10.48
CA LEU A 301 14.52 -5.34 -9.11
C LEU A 301 13.02 -5.10 -9.08
N PRO A 302 12.30 -5.71 -8.11
CA PRO A 302 10.86 -5.51 -7.96
C PRO A 302 10.47 -4.21 -7.27
N TYR A 303 11.42 -3.48 -6.71
CA TYR A 303 11.21 -2.29 -5.90
C TYR A 303 11.96 -1.08 -6.41
N GLY A 304 11.45 0.09 -6.04
CA GLY A 304 12.12 1.36 -6.23
C GLY A 304 11.89 1.99 -7.60
N PHE A 305 12.13 3.28 -7.64
CA PHE A 305 11.91 4.12 -8.82
C PHE A 305 13.13 4.99 -9.08
N LEU A 306 13.32 5.40 -10.34
CA LEU A 306 14.48 6.21 -10.75
C LEU A 306 14.53 7.58 -10.05
N ASN A 307 13.39 8.11 -9.64
CA ASN A 307 13.31 9.40 -8.94
C ASN A 307 13.47 9.28 -7.41
N THR A 308 13.73 8.07 -6.88
CA THR A 308 14.00 7.85 -5.46
C THR A 308 15.19 6.93 -5.25
N ALA A 309 14.96 5.70 -4.78
CA ALA A 309 16.00 4.72 -4.53
C ALA A 309 15.66 3.42 -5.26
N VAL A 310 16.50 3.04 -6.22
CA VAL A 310 16.37 1.77 -6.92
C VAL A 310 16.58 0.62 -5.94
N GLY A 311 15.67 -0.34 -5.95
CA GLY A 311 15.71 -1.50 -5.06
C GLY A 311 15.09 -1.29 -3.66
N ALA A 312 14.61 -0.08 -3.35
CA ALA A 312 13.99 0.22 -2.05
C ALA A 312 12.64 0.96 -2.22
N GLY A 313 11.85 1.04 -1.17
CA GLY A 313 10.55 1.72 -1.19
C GLY A 313 9.41 0.82 -1.65
N HIS A 314 8.59 1.30 -2.60
CA HIS A 314 7.43 0.56 -3.09
C HIS A 314 7.75 -0.36 -4.26
N LEU A 315 6.88 -1.35 -4.48
CA LEU A 315 6.89 -2.17 -5.68
C LEU A 315 6.81 -1.29 -6.92
N ASN A 316 7.70 -1.52 -7.86
CA ASN A 316 7.68 -0.87 -9.18
C ASN A 316 6.88 -1.71 -10.19
N GLU A 317 6.82 -1.27 -11.44
CA GLU A 317 6.06 -1.96 -12.48
C GLU A 317 6.48 -3.43 -12.67
N ASN A 318 7.78 -3.74 -12.53
CA ASN A 318 8.28 -5.11 -12.63
C ASN A 318 7.82 -5.99 -11.48
N GLY A 319 7.82 -5.45 -10.25
CA GLY A 319 7.30 -6.16 -9.08
C GLY A 319 5.82 -6.48 -9.24
N HIS A 320 5.02 -5.52 -9.67
CA HIS A 320 3.60 -5.72 -9.94
C HIS A 320 3.34 -6.74 -11.07
N ARG A 321 4.14 -6.69 -12.14
CA ARG A 321 4.05 -7.66 -13.24
C ARG A 321 4.32 -9.08 -12.75
N MET A 322 5.42 -9.30 -12.03
CA MET A 322 5.77 -10.62 -11.51
C MET A 322 4.70 -11.18 -10.55
N ILE A 323 4.13 -10.34 -9.68
CA ILE A 323 3.04 -10.74 -8.79
C ILE A 323 1.80 -11.13 -9.60
N ALA A 324 1.41 -10.35 -10.60
CA ALA A 324 0.25 -10.67 -11.45
C ALA A 324 0.45 -11.99 -12.22
N GLU A 325 1.66 -12.24 -12.74
CA GLU A 325 2.01 -13.50 -13.41
C GLU A 325 1.85 -14.72 -12.49
N GLU A 326 2.39 -14.66 -11.27
CA GLU A 326 2.32 -15.79 -10.33
C GLU A 326 0.89 -16.00 -9.76
N LEU A 327 0.20 -14.91 -9.40
CA LEU A 327 -1.20 -14.99 -8.98
C LEU A 327 -2.09 -15.51 -10.11
N GLY A 328 -1.84 -15.09 -11.35
CA GLY A 328 -2.58 -15.55 -12.53
C GLY A 328 -2.51 -17.06 -12.71
N LYS A 329 -1.34 -17.68 -12.53
CA LYS A 329 -1.17 -19.15 -12.60
C LYS A 329 -2.03 -19.86 -11.54
N ILE A 330 -2.03 -19.36 -10.30
CA ILE A 330 -2.80 -19.95 -9.19
C ILE A 330 -4.30 -19.83 -9.45
N ILE A 331 -4.76 -18.67 -9.87
CA ILE A 331 -6.18 -18.38 -10.12
C ILE A 331 -6.69 -19.19 -11.30
N PHE A 332 -5.91 -19.31 -12.37
CA PHE A 332 -6.25 -20.11 -13.55
C PHE A 332 -6.39 -21.61 -13.19
N ALA A 333 -5.38 -22.17 -12.51
CA ALA A 333 -5.44 -23.56 -12.06
C ALA A 333 -6.61 -23.85 -11.12
N GLY A 334 -6.99 -22.88 -10.27
CA GLY A 334 -8.15 -22.99 -9.39
C GLY A 334 -9.51 -22.89 -10.10
N SER A 335 -9.54 -22.45 -11.36
CA SER A 335 -10.76 -22.29 -12.16
C SER A 335 -11.13 -23.58 -12.92
N GLU A 336 -10.15 -24.34 -13.38
CA GLU A 336 -10.38 -25.59 -14.13
C GLU A 336 -11.01 -26.70 -13.28
N VAL A 337 -10.92 -26.63 -11.96
CA VAL A 337 -11.49 -27.65 -11.04
C VAL A 337 -13.01 -27.54 -10.91
N LYS A 338 -13.64 -26.46 -11.37
CA LYS A 338 -15.11 -26.27 -11.28
C LYS A 338 -15.90 -26.76 -12.52
N GLU A 339 -15.23 -27.10 -13.60
CA GLU A 339 -15.90 -27.59 -14.84
C GLU A 339 -15.94 -29.11 -14.97
N LYS A 340 -15.58 -29.86 -13.95
CA LYS A 340 -15.73 -31.32 -13.86
C LYS A 340 -16.66 -31.68 -12.69
#